data_b2d56d5bb4eb9dc94eb6ca29fa2cd0bd
#
_entry.id   b2d56d5bb4eb9dc94eb6ca29fa2cd0bd
#
_cell.length_a   1.000
_cell.length_b   1.000
_cell.length_c   1.000
_cell.angle_alpha   90.00
_cell.angle_beta   90.00
_cell.angle_gamma   90.00
#
_symmetry.space_group_name_H-M   'P 1'
#
loop_
_entity.id
_entity.type
_entity.pdbx_description
1 polymer ?
#
loop_
_entity_poly.entity_id
_entity_poly.type
_entity_poly.pdbx_seq_one_letter_code
_entity_poly.pdbx_strand_id
1 'polypeptide(L)'
;MMAVSDVLDDAPFSAFHFRLILLCTLVAIVDGFDTTALGVIAPTVARDWGLSLPTFAPALAASLVGMALGGAIGGMLGDRFGRRPVMIIMFVIVTLATLASAFAQNIQQLEALRLLTGLGIGGTIPLGAALVAEYMPKRHRSFLLVVMFSGHALGGTLAGLLAPFLINNFGWRSVFFAGGIAPAILVFALLALLPESARFLTTQGTTAARARAIELLTKANATARVIAGAQLTTGEQAVGRGSVADLFKANRGSQTVFLWVTFFATQFVLFALASWLTSLLTQAGHSQDTGAYAQMLHNLGGVFGSLAFGLLSDRLSARPVLIAVNFGSIVFIAGLGMFAASDFALLMALISGVFVLAAQLCLNAYTTGLYPTPLRATGVGWALSFGRLGSILSPLVTGALMARDWTPSSLFFAIAAVPLISIVALTFVRGERHETSDVIGGH
;
A
#
# COMPACT_ATOMS: atom_id res chain seq x y z
N MET A 1 13.41 -34.27 8.69
CA MET A 1 12.66 -33.01 8.80
C MET A 1 12.65 -32.38 7.43
N MET A 2 11.51 -31.82 7.00
CA MET A 2 11.38 -31.16 5.69
C MET A 2 10.93 -29.71 5.96
N ALA A 3 11.62 -28.72 5.44
CA ALA A 3 11.20 -27.34 5.61
C ALA A 3 10.07 -27.01 4.62
N VAL A 4 9.10 -26.20 5.06
CA VAL A 4 8.00 -25.72 4.20
C VAL A 4 8.55 -24.95 2.99
N SER A 5 9.64 -24.17 3.18
CA SER A 5 10.35 -23.47 2.10
C SER A 5 10.88 -24.42 1.02
N ASP A 6 11.45 -25.57 1.41
CA ASP A 6 12.05 -26.51 0.45
C ASP A 6 11.02 -27.10 -0.52
N VAL A 7 9.76 -27.20 -0.08
CA VAL A 7 8.66 -27.69 -0.91
C VAL A 7 8.16 -26.60 -1.88
N LEU A 8 8.14 -25.33 -1.43
CA LEU A 8 7.47 -24.24 -2.14
C LEU A 8 8.41 -23.44 -3.06
N ASP A 9 9.70 -23.31 -2.69
CA ASP A 9 10.63 -22.43 -3.41
C ASP A 9 10.88 -22.90 -4.85
N ASP A 10 10.91 -24.20 -5.09
CA ASP A 10 11.11 -24.81 -6.42
C ASP A 10 9.80 -25.30 -7.06
N ALA A 11 8.65 -24.97 -6.48
CA ALA A 11 7.35 -25.41 -7.00
C ALA A 11 7.10 -24.86 -8.43
N PRO A 12 6.49 -25.65 -9.34
CA PRO A 12 6.00 -25.13 -10.59
C PRO A 12 4.82 -24.21 -10.34
N PHE A 13 4.73 -23.12 -11.14
CA PHE A 13 3.58 -22.22 -11.04
C PHE A 13 2.30 -22.95 -11.49
N SER A 14 1.30 -23.01 -10.63
CA SER A 14 0.07 -23.81 -10.82
C SER A 14 -1.19 -22.97 -10.64
N ALA A 15 -2.36 -23.57 -10.91
CA ALA A 15 -3.66 -22.93 -10.69
C ALA A 15 -3.88 -22.52 -9.22
N PHE A 16 -3.25 -23.20 -8.26
CA PHE A 16 -3.27 -22.81 -6.84
C PHE A 16 -2.60 -21.45 -6.64
N HIS A 17 -1.42 -21.25 -7.21
CA HIS A 17 -0.67 -19.99 -7.13
C HIS A 17 -1.41 -18.86 -7.84
N PHE A 18 -1.94 -19.12 -9.04
CA PHE A 18 -2.73 -18.13 -9.79
C PHE A 18 -3.96 -17.67 -8.99
N ARG A 19 -4.68 -18.60 -8.40
CA ARG A 19 -5.87 -18.29 -7.58
C ARG A 19 -5.50 -17.46 -6.35
N LEU A 20 -4.42 -17.81 -5.65
CA LEU A 20 -3.98 -17.06 -4.46
C LEU A 20 -3.57 -15.64 -4.81
N ILE A 21 -2.74 -15.46 -5.85
CA ILE A 21 -2.32 -14.11 -6.27
C ILE A 21 -3.51 -13.29 -6.77
N LEU A 22 -4.44 -13.89 -7.50
CA LEU A 22 -5.64 -13.21 -7.96
C LEU A 22 -6.49 -12.70 -6.77
N LEU A 23 -6.75 -13.54 -5.77
CA LEU A 23 -7.50 -13.14 -4.58
C LEU A 23 -6.82 -12.00 -3.82
N CYS A 24 -5.51 -12.10 -3.58
CA CYS A 24 -4.77 -11.06 -2.88
C CYS A 24 -4.68 -9.75 -3.69
N THR A 25 -4.60 -9.83 -5.02
CA THR A 25 -4.65 -8.66 -5.90
C THR A 25 -6.03 -8.01 -5.90
N LEU A 26 -7.11 -8.79 -5.91
CA LEU A 26 -8.48 -8.27 -5.79
C LEU A 26 -8.71 -7.56 -4.45
N VAL A 27 -8.16 -8.09 -3.36
CA VAL A 27 -8.17 -7.40 -2.04
C VAL A 27 -7.44 -6.07 -2.12
N ALA A 28 -6.28 -6.02 -2.79
CA ALA A 28 -5.54 -4.77 -2.98
C ALA A 28 -6.27 -3.77 -3.90
N ILE A 29 -7.03 -4.24 -4.88
CA ILE A 29 -7.90 -3.39 -5.72
C ILE A 29 -9.01 -2.75 -4.88
N VAL A 30 -9.65 -3.52 -4.00
CA VAL A 30 -10.68 -2.98 -3.08
C VAL A 30 -10.08 -1.93 -2.14
N ASP A 31 -8.89 -2.17 -1.60
CA ASP A 31 -8.15 -1.21 -0.78
C ASP A 31 -7.90 0.11 -1.53
N GLY A 32 -7.36 0.03 -2.74
CA GLY A 32 -7.08 1.21 -3.56
C GLY A 32 -8.34 1.98 -3.97
N PHE A 33 -9.42 1.25 -4.27
CA PHE A 33 -10.72 1.86 -4.57
C PHE A 33 -11.24 2.64 -3.35
N ASP A 34 -11.30 2.00 -2.18
CA ASP A 34 -11.85 2.63 -0.96
C ASP A 34 -11.00 3.83 -0.50
N THR A 35 -9.68 3.70 -0.53
CA THR A 35 -8.75 4.77 -0.14
C THR A 35 -8.91 6.02 -1.03
N THR A 36 -9.16 5.83 -2.33
CA THR A 36 -9.31 6.93 -3.29
C THR A 36 -10.73 7.48 -3.36
N ALA A 37 -11.74 6.63 -3.17
CA ALA A 37 -13.15 6.97 -3.39
C ALA A 37 -13.59 8.18 -2.56
N LEU A 38 -13.23 8.27 -1.28
CA LEU A 38 -13.63 9.40 -0.43
C LEU A 38 -13.07 10.73 -0.94
N GLY A 39 -11.81 10.77 -1.38
CA GLY A 39 -11.21 11.96 -1.98
C GLY A 39 -11.93 12.41 -3.25
N VAL A 40 -12.38 11.44 -4.07
CA VAL A 40 -13.12 11.72 -5.32
C VAL A 40 -14.54 12.24 -5.05
N ILE A 41 -15.26 11.69 -4.07
CA ILE A 41 -16.64 12.08 -3.79
C ILE A 41 -16.76 13.30 -2.86
N ALA A 42 -15.69 13.66 -2.15
CA ALA A 42 -15.72 14.73 -1.15
C ALA A 42 -16.35 16.06 -1.63
N PRO A 43 -16.11 16.56 -2.87
CA PRO A 43 -16.74 17.78 -3.35
C PRO A 43 -18.28 17.65 -3.47
N THR A 44 -18.78 16.47 -3.88
CA THR A 44 -20.23 16.25 -4.00
C THR A 44 -20.89 16.15 -2.63
N VAL A 45 -20.28 15.38 -1.72
CA VAL A 45 -20.80 15.22 -0.34
C VAL A 45 -20.78 16.56 0.40
N ALA A 46 -19.70 17.36 0.22
CA ALA A 46 -19.60 18.70 0.79
C ALA A 46 -20.76 19.59 0.35
N ARG A 47 -21.07 19.57 -0.95
CA ARG A 47 -22.19 20.34 -1.51
C ARG A 47 -23.55 19.85 -1.01
N ASP A 48 -23.75 18.51 -0.95
CA ASP A 48 -25.02 17.90 -0.50
C ASP A 48 -25.30 18.21 0.99
N TRP A 49 -24.26 18.23 1.82
CA TRP A 49 -24.37 18.50 3.25
C TRP A 49 -24.17 19.97 3.63
N GLY A 50 -23.91 20.87 2.67
CA GLY A 50 -23.64 22.29 2.94
C GLY A 50 -22.36 22.53 3.75
N LEU A 51 -21.36 21.66 3.63
CA LEU A 51 -20.11 21.73 4.35
C LEU A 51 -18.98 22.33 3.49
N SER A 52 -18.00 22.92 4.14
CA SER A 52 -16.75 23.30 3.48
C SER A 52 -15.85 22.08 3.25
N LEU A 53 -15.06 22.06 2.17
CA LEU A 53 -14.16 20.95 1.86
C LEU A 53 -13.15 20.62 2.98
N PRO A 54 -12.54 21.60 3.67
CA PRO A 54 -11.63 21.32 4.79
C PRO A 54 -12.24 20.47 5.91
N THR A 55 -13.57 20.49 6.07
CA THR A 55 -14.29 19.68 7.06
C THR A 55 -14.12 18.17 6.83
N PHE A 56 -13.74 17.76 5.62
CA PHE A 56 -13.46 16.34 5.29
C PHE A 56 -12.06 15.87 5.69
N ALA A 57 -11.16 16.77 6.08
CA ALA A 57 -9.80 16.39 6.46
C ALA A 57 -9.73 15.33 7.58
N PRO A 58 -10.52 15.44 8.68
CA PRO A 58 -10.56 14.39 9.71
C PRO A 58 -11.08 13.04 9.18
N ALA A 59 -12.11 13.03 8.30
CA ALA A 59 -12.65 11.80 7.73
C ALA A 59 -11.62 11.07 6.83
N LEU A 60 -10.87 11.83 6.03
CA LEU A 60 -9.77 11.32 5.22
C LEU A 60 -8.64 10.76 6.10
N ALA A 61 -8.26 11.50 7.16
CA ALA A 61 -7.24 11.07 8.12
C ALA A 61 -7.69 9.85 8.94
N ALA A 62 -8.97 9.76 9.31
CA ALA A 62 -9.52 8.66 10.12
C ALA A 62 -9.29 7.30 9.44
N SER A 63 -9.49 7.20 8.11
CA SER A 63 -9.19 5.99 7.35
C SER A 63 -7.71 5.58 7.48
N LEU A 64 -6.80 6.54 7.41
CA LEU A 64 -5.35 6.31 7.50
C LEU A 64 -4.89 5.93 8.92
N VAL A 65 -5.52 6.54 9.93
CA VAL A 65 -5.35 6.11 11.35
C VAL A 65 -5.83 4.67 11.52
N GLY A 66 -7.02 4.37 11.00
CA GLY A 66 -7.55 3.01 10.99
C GLY A 66 -6.59 2.02 10.34
N MET A 67 -6.02 2.36 9.17
CA MET A 67 -5.04 1.52 8.47
C MET A 67 -3.77 1.28 9.31
N ALA A 68 -3.29 2.28 10.03
CA ALA A 68 -2.12 2.13 10.90
C ALA A 68 -2.40 1.15 12.05
N LEU A 69 -3.53 1.32 12.73
CA LEU A 69 -3.98 0.43 13.81
C LEU A 69 -4.27 -0.99 13.29
N GLY A 70 -4.99 -1.08 12.18
CA GLY A 70 -5.36 -2.35 11.55
C GLY A 70 -4.14 -3.17 11.12
N GLY A 71 -3.11 -2.52 10.59
CA GLY A 71 -1.85 -3.19 10.23
C GLY A 71 -1.14 -3.82 11.43
N ALA A 72 -1.06 -3.08 12.54
CA ALA A 72 -0.47 -3.59 13.78
C ALA A 72 -1.31 -4.72 14.39
N ILE A 73 -2.62 -4.53 14.50
CA ILE A 73 -3.55 -5.51 15.10
C ILE A 73 -3.65 -6.76 14.20
N GLY A 74 -3.80 -6.57 12.88
CA GLY A 74 -3.95 -7.66 11.92
C GLY A 74 -2.74 -8.58 11.89
N GLY A 75 -1.53 -8.01 11.93
CA GLY A 75 -0.29 -8.78 12.02
C GLY A 75 -0.24 -9.66 13.29
N MET A 76 -0.45 -9.06 14.45
CA MET A 76 -0.46 -9.79 15.74
C MET A 76 -1.54 -10.88 15.80
N LEU A 77 -2.75 -10.56 15.35
CA LEU A 77 -3.84 -11.54 15.33
C LEU A 77 -3.59 -12.65 14.31
N GLY A 78 -3.02 -12.32 13.14
CA GLY A 78 -2.67 -13.29 12.10
C GLY A 78 -1.63 -14.30 12.54
N ASP A 79 -0.63 -13.86 13.31
CA ASP A 79 0.39 -14.75 13.88
C ASP A 79 -0.21 -15.65 14.99
N ARG A 80 -1.23 -15.19 15.72
CA ARG A 80 -1.86 -15.93 16.83
C ARG A 80 -2.97 -16.87 16.39
N PHE A 81 -3.84 -16.42 15.49
CA PHE A 81 -5.08 -17.13 15.12
C PHE A 81 -5.07 -17.70 13.71
N GLY A 82 -4.02 -17.42 12.93
CA GLY A 82 -3.91 -17.79 11.52
C GLY A 82 -4.19 -16.62 10.59
N ARG A 83 -3.57 -16.64 9.43
CA ARG A 83 -3.65 -15.53 8.47
C ARG A 83 -5.00 -15.47 7.76
N ARG A 84 -5.56 -16.65 7.42
CA ARG A 84 -6.83 -16.76 6.70
C ARG A 84 -8.03 -16.21 7.50
N PRO A 85 -8.34 -16.65 8.73
CA PRO A 85 -9.51 -16.17 9.46
C PRO A 85 -9.40 -14.69 9.79
N VAL A 86 -8.22 -14.20 10.18
CA VAL A 86 -8.01 -12.78 10.49
C VAL A 86 -8.20 -11.92 9.25
N MET A 87 -7.63 -12.30 8.09
CA MET A 87 -7.81 -11.59 6.84
C MET A 87 -9.29 -11.52 6.42
N ILE A 88 -10.04 -12.62 6.57
CA ILE A 88 -11.47 -12.66 6.25
C ILE A 88 -12.27 -11.74 7.19
N ILE A 89 -12.02 -11.79 8.50
CA ILE A 89 -12.71 -10.94 9.49
C ILE A 89 -12.43 -9.46 9.19
N MET A 90 -11.17 -9.10 8.96
CA MET A 90 -10.80 -7.73 8.61
C MET A 90 -11.48 -7.28 7.32
N PHE A 91 -11.58 -8.14 6.32
CA PHE A 91 -12.25 -7.83 5.06
C PHE A 91 -13.77 -7.73 5.18
N VAL A 92 -14.39 -8.48 6.08
CA VAL A 92 -15.81 -8.31 6.46
C VAL A 92 -16.03 -6.95 7.12
N ILE A 93 -15.13 -6.50 7.99
CA ILE A 93 -15.19 -5.16 8.60
C ILE A 93 -15.14 -4.08 7.50
N VAL A 94 -14.23 -4.20 6.53
CA VAL A 94 -14.17 -3.29 5.36
C VAL A 94 -15.53 -3.24 4.65
N THR A 95 -16.06 -4.41 4.31
CA THR A 95 -17.31 -4.55 3.57
C THR A 95 -18.47 -3.86 4.29
N LEU A 96 -18.67 -4.19 5.57
CA LEU A 96 -19.78 -3.66 6.36
C LEU A 96 -19.63 -2.16 6.63
N ALA A 97 -18.43 -1.69 6.96
CA ALA A 97 -18.19 -0.27 7.23
C ALA A 97 -18.33 0.59 5.96
N THR A 98 -17.88 0.08 4.79
CA THR A 98 -18.05 0.78 3.51
C THR A 98 -19.53 0.81 3.10
N LEU A 99 -20.29 -0.28 3.22
CA LEU A 99 -21.73 -0.28 2.98
C LEU A 99 -22.46 0.65 3.93
N ALA A 100 -22.12 0.64 5.22
CA ALA A 100 -22.71 1.54 6.20
C ALA A 100 -22.43 3.02 5.89
N SER A 101 -21.30 3.33 5.25
CA SER A 101 -20.95 4.70 4.84
C SER A 101 -21.92 5.29 3.82
N ALA A 102 -22.60 4.45 3.02
CA ALA A 102 -23.67 4.91 2.13
C ALA A 102 -24.87 5.48 2.87
N PHE A 103 -25.06 5.12 4.13
CA PHE A 103 -26.17 5.57 4.99
C PHE A 103 -25.75 6.67 5.97
N ALA A 104 -24.52 7.15 5.92
CA ALA A 104 -24.05 8.25 6.76
C ALA A 104 -24.87 9.53 6.51
N GLN A 105 -25.28 10.20 7.58
CA GLN A 105 -26.11 11.41 7.56
C GLN A 105 -25.33 12.67 7.93
N ASN A 106 -24.16 12.51 8.50
CA ASN A 106 -23.27 13.60 8.90
C ASN A 106 -21.80 13.18 8.85
N ILE A 107 -20.92 14.17 8.95
CA ILE A 107 -19.48 13.96 8.82
C ILE A 107 -18.92 13.07 9.94
N GLN A 108 -19.42 13.18 11.17
CA GLN A 108 -18.95 12.41 12.32
C GLN A 108 -19.23 10.90 12.17
N GLN A 109 -20.42 10.56 11.64
CA GLN A 109 -20.73 9.16 11.29
C GLN A 109 -19.79 8.66 10.19
N LEU A 110 -19.55 9.48 9.17
CA LEU A 110 -18.62 9.12 8.10
C LEU A 110 -17.20 8.92 8.62
N GLU A 111 -16.70 9.79 9.52
CA GLU A 111 -15.40 9.67 10.16
C GLU A 111 -15.25 8.35 10.91
N ALA A 112 -16.23 8.00 11.75
CA ALA A 112 -16.21 6.76 12.51
C ALA A 112 -16.20 5.53 11.59
N LEU A 113 -17.02 5.54 10.53
CA LEU A 113 -17.07 4.46 9.55
C LEU A 113 -15.77 4.37 8.74
N ARG A 114 -15.13 5.50 8.39
CA ARG A 114 -13.83 5.53 7.72
C ARG A 114 -12.72 4.96 8.59
N LEU A 115 -12.74 5.26 9.91
CA LEU A 115 -11.81 4.64 10.86
C LEU A 115 -11.94 3.10 10.87
N LEU A 116 -13.17 2.59 10.89
CA LEU A 116 -13.44 1.15 10.87
C LEU A 116 -13.05 0.52 9.52
N THR A 117 -13.37 1.17 8.39
CA THR A 117 -12.93 0.70 7.07
C THR A 117 -11.40 0.63 7.02
N GLY A 118 -10.72 1.69 7.45
CA GLY A 118 -9.27 1.74 7.51
C GLY A 118 -8.67 0.61 8.37
N LEU A 119 -9.26 0.35 9.54
CA LEU A 119 -8.82 -0.74 10.42
C LEU A 119 -8.87 -2.11 9.71
N GLY A 120 -9.93 -2.38 8.98
CA GLY A 120 -10.05 -3.60 8.19
C GLY A 120 -9.00 -3.67 7.07
N ILE A 121 -8.87 -2.60 6.27
CA ILE A 121 -7.91 -2.50 5.16
C ILE A 121 -6.47 -2.69 5.65
N GLY A 122 -6.09 -1.97 6.72
CA GLY A 122 -4.73 -2.03 7.26
C GLY A 122 -4.29 -3.43 7.66
N GLY A 123 -5.22 -4.27 8.12
CA GLY A 123 -4.92 -5.66 8.48
C GLY A 123 -4.85 -6.61 7.28
N THR A 124 -5.59 -6.37 6.21
CA THR A 124 -5.71 -7.32 5.09
C THR A 124 -4.47 -7.37 4.20
N ILE A 125 -3.88 -6.23 3.86
CA ILE A 125 -2.76 -6.16 2.92
C ILE A 125 -1.51 -6.87 3.44
N PRO A 126 -1.03 -6.65 4.69
CA PRO A 126 0.12 -7.39 5.20
C PRO A 126 -0.10 -8.90 5.28
N LEU A 127 -1.32 -9.33 5.64
CA LEU A 127 -1.66 -10.75 5.70
C LEU A 127 -1.67 -11.40 4.31
N GLY A 128 -2.23 -10.71 3.31
CA GLY A 128 -2.20 -11.15 1.92
C GLY A 128 -0.77 -11.24 1.37
N ALA A 129 0.05 -10.22 1.61
CA ALA A 129 1.45 -10.20 1.21
C ALA A 129 2.25 -11.34 1.87
N ALA A 130 1.98 -11.64 3.13
CA ALA A 130 2.61 -12.76 3.83
C ALA A 130 2.21 -14.11 3.23
N LEU A 131 0.94 -14.32 2.84
CA LEU A 131 0.49 -15.53 2.15
C LEU A 131 1.12 -15.66 0.76
N VAL A 132 1.17 -14.58 -0.01
CA VAL A 132 1.83 -14.56 -1.33
C VAL A 132 3.33 -14.86 -1.17
N ALA A 133 4.01 -14.19 -0.24
CA ALA A 133 5.44 -14.42 0.01
C ALA A 133 5.75 -15.86 0.45
N GLU A 134 4.81 -16.51 1.16
CA GLU A 134 4.99 -17.88 1.64
C GLU A 134 4.80 -18.92 0.53
N TYR A 135 3.70 -18.81 -0.25
CA TYR A 135 3.33 -19.84 -1.22
C TYR A 135 3.98 -19.68 -2.58
N MET A 136 4.42 -18.45 -2.94
CA MET A 136 4.97 -18.24 -4.29
C MET A 136 6.38 -18.81 -4.45
N PRO A 137 6.66 -19.50 -5.57
CA PRO A 137 7.99 -19.97 -5.91
C PRO A 137 9.00 -18.84 -5.88
N LYS A 138 10.20 -19.12 -5.35
CA LYS A 138 11.26 -18.11 -5.13
C LYS A 138 11.54 -17.26 -6.38
N ARG A 139 11.57 -17.90 -7.56
CA ARG A 139 11.85 -17.25 -8.85
C ARG A 139 10.81 -16.19 -9.26
N HIS A 140 9.54 -16.28 -8.78
CA HIS A 140 8.44 -15.40 -9.16
C HIS A 140 7.94 -14.52 -8.00
N ARG A 141 8.41 -14.76 -6.78
CA ARG A 141 7.89 -14.15 -5.54
C ARG A 141 7.90 -12.62 -5.57
N SER A 142 9.05 -12.03 -5.90
CA SER A 142 9.19 -10.57 -5.95
C SER A 142 8.26 -9.94 -6.99
N PHE A 143 8.23 -10.51 -8.20
CA PHE A 143 7.35 -10.03 -9.27
C PHE A 143 5.88 -10.11 -8.88
N LEU A 144 5.45 -11.23 -8.30
CA LEU A 144 4.05 -11.44 -7.92
C LEU A 144 3.62 -10.53 -6.76
N LEU A 145 4.53 -10.22 -5.83
CA LEU A 145 4.26 -9.19 -4.82
C LEU A 145 4.05 -7.80 -5.46
N VAL A 146 4.86 -7.45 -6.46
CA VAL A 146 4.65 -6.18 -7.20
C VAL A 146 3.30 -6.19 -7.91
N VAL A 147 2.92 -7.29 -8.54
CA VAL A 147 1.59 -7.45 -9.17
C VAL A 147 0.47 -7.25 -8.15
N MET A 148 0.57 -7.88 -6.98
CA MET A 148 -0.39 -7.72 -5.90
C MET A 148 -0.53 -6.25 -5.46
N PHE A 149 0.60 -5.58 -5.18
CA PHE A 149 0.59 -4.19 -4.74
C PHE A 149 0.13 -3.21 -5.84
N SER A 150 0.37 -3.53 -7.13
CA SER A 150 -0.17 -2.75 -8.25
C SER A 150 -1.70 -2.75 -8.28
N GLY A 151 -2.34 -3.75 -7.67
CA GLY A 151 -3.79 -3.78 -7.45
C GLY A 151 -4.31 -2.54 -6.75
N HIS A 152 -3.57 -1.97 -5.78
CA HIS A 152 -3.97 -0.73 -5.10
C HIS A 152 -4.10 0.45 -6.08
N ALA A 153 -3.12 0.67 -6.95
CA ALA A 153 -3.20 1.73 -7.96
C ALA A 153 -4.31 1.49 -8.98
N LEU A 154 -4.54 0.22 -9.37
CA LEU A 154 -5.67 -0.15 -10.23
C LEU A 154 -7.01 0.13 -9.54
N GLY A 155 -7.13 -0.14 -8.24
CA GLY A 155 -8.31 0.20 -7.45
C GLY A 155 -8.60 1.70 -7.43
N GLY A 156 -7.59 2.52 -7.19
CA GLY A 156 -7.70 3.98 -7.29
C GLY A 156 -8.05 4.47 -8.69
N THR A 157 -7.53 3.83 -9.74
CA THR A 157 -7.91 4.08 -11.13
C THR A 157 -9.40 3.80 -11.36
N LEU A 158 -9.90 2.66 -10.86
CA LEU A 158 -11.31 2.30 -10.95
C LEU A 158 -12.20 3.26 -10.18
N ALA A 159 -11.78 3.74 -9.01
CA ALA A 159 -12.53 4.74 -8.26
C ALA A 159 -12.71 6.04 -9.07
N GLY A 160 -11.63 6.59 -9.64
CA GLY A 160 -11.71 7.78 -10.48
C GLY A 160 -12.49 7.59 -11.77
N LEU A 161 -12.44 6.39 -12.37
CA LEU A 161 -13.16 6.06 -13.60
C LEU A 161 -14.66 5.89 -13.37
N LEU A 162 -15.06 5.17 -12.32
CA LEU A 162 -16.45 4.79 -12.09
C LEU A 162 -17.24 5.86 -11.33
N ALA A 163 -16.56 6.67 -10.49
CA ALA A 163 -17.25 7.66 -9.66
C ALA A 163 -18.08 8.67 -10.47
N PRO A 164 -17.63 9.27 -11.59
CA PRO A 164 -18.47 10.17 -12.39
C PRO A 164 -19.77 9.51 -12.85
N PHE A 165 -19.70 8.30 -13.40
CA PHE A 165 -20.86 7.56 -13.83
C PHE A 165 -21.84 7.28 -12.68
N LEU A 166 -21.31 6.80 -11.54
CA LEU A 166 -22.12 6.47 -10.37
C LEU A 166 -22.76 7.72 -9.74
N ILE A 167 -22.00 8.80 -9.60
CA ILE A 167 -22.48 10.04 -9.00
C ILE A 167 -23.57 10.68 -9.85
N ASN A 168 -23.34 10.78 -11.15
CA ASN A 168 -24.27 11.48 -12.07
C ASN A 168 -25.59 10.73 -12.27
N ASN A 169 -25.58 9.37 -12.18
CA ASN A 169 -26.80 8.59 -12.40
C ASN A 169 -27.51 8.17 -11.10
N PHE A 170 -26.76 7.96 -10.00
CA PHE A 170 -27.29 7.36 -8.77
C PHE A 170 -26.94 8.14 -7.50
N GLY A 171 -26.24 9.27 -7.63
CA GLY A 171 -25.76 10.07 -6.50
C GLY A 171 -24.51 9.48 -5.82
N TRP A 172 -23.87 10.29 -4.95
CA TRP A 172 -22.57 9.94 -4.33
C TRP A 172 -22.62 8.67 -3.46
N ARG A 173 -23.77 8.34 -2.87
CA ARG A 173 -23.95 7.12 -2.04
C ARG A 173 -23.70 5.84 -2.82
N SER A 174 -23.96 5.85 -4.13
CA SER A 174 -23.74 4.70 -5.00
C SER A 174 -22.27 4.27 -5.09
N VAL A 175 -21.34 5.21 -4.90
CA VAL A 175 -19.90 4.90 -4.87
C VAL A 175 -19.57 4.00 -3.66
N PHE A 176 -20.16 4.27 -2.50
CA PHE A 176 -20.03 3.40 -1.32
C PHE A 176 -20.75 2.07 -1.49
N PHE A 177 -21.90 2.03 -2.15
CA PHE A 177 -22.56 0.77 -2.49
C PHE A 177 -21.68 -0.08 -3.42
N ALA A 178 -21.13 0.50 -4.47
CA ALA A 178 -20.20 -0.21 -5.36
C ALA A 178 -18.95 -0.69 -4.60
N GLY A 179 -18.35 0.21 -3.79
CA GLY A 179 -17.19 -0.09 -2.94
C GLY A 179 -17.46 -1.10 -1.82
N GLY A 180 -18.72 -1.38 -1.49
CA GLY A 180 -19.11 -2.37 -0.48
C GLY A 180 -19.63 -3.68 -1.07
N ILE A 181 -20.38 -3.64 -2.18
CA ILE A 181 -20.92 -4.86 -2.83
C ILE A 181 -19.80 -5.70 -3.45
N ALA A 182 -18.84 -5.07 -4.13
CA ALA A 182 -17.72 -5.78 -4.72
C ALA A 182 -16.90 -6.56 -3.66
N PRO A 183 -16.47 -5.97 -2.53
CA PRO A 183 -15.84 -6.74 -1.46
C PRO A 183 -16.78 -7.76 -0.80
N ALA A 184 -18.09 -7.52 -0.71
CA ALA A 184 -19.03 -8.53 -0.20
C ALA A 184 -18.98 -9.82 -1.02
N ILE A 185 -18.96 -9.69 -2.34
CA ILE A 185 -18.79 -10.84 -3.25
C ILE A 185 -17.43 -11.51 -3.02
N LEU A 186 -16.37 -10.71 -2.87
CA LEU A 186 -15.02 -11.23 -2.65
C LEU A 186 -14.89 -11.95 -1.30
N VAL A 187 -15.65 -11.57 -0.25
CA VAL A 187 -15.69 -12.31 1.03
C VAL A 187 -16.08 -13.77 0.80
N PHE A 188 -17.08 -14.06 -0.02
CA PHE A 188 -17.46 -15.44 -0.33
C PHE A 188 -16.34 -16.20 -1.06
N ALA A 189 -15.66 -15.54 -1.99
CA ALA A 189 -14.50 -16.13 -2.67
C ALA A 189 -13.34 -16.39 -1.68
N LEU A 190 -13.06 -15.48 -0.75
CA LEU A 190 -12.05 -15.67 0.29
C LEU A 190 -12.41 -16.82 1.23
N LEU A 191 -13.67 -16.92 1.65
CA LEU A 191 -14.16 -18.03 2.48
C LEU A 191 -13.97 -19.38 1.80
N ALA A 192 -14.25 -19.47 0.50
CA ALA A 192 -14.18 -20.72 -0.26
C ALA A 192 -12.76 -21.10 -0.69
N LEU A 193 -11.93 -20.11 -1.07
CA LEU A 193 -10.74 -20.36 -1.88
C LEU A 193 -9.43 -19.93 -1.23
N LEU A 194 -9.45 -19.06 -0.20
CA LEU A 194 -8.21 -18.58 0.44
C LEU A 194 -7.61 -19.71 1.29
N PRO A 195 -6.35 -20.12 1.08
CA PRO A 195 -5.69 -21.10 1.92
C PRO A 195 -5.23 -20.51 3.25
N GLU A 196 -5.08 -21.34 4.28
CA GLU A 196 -4.36 -20.96 5.49
C GLU A 196 -2.85 -21.04 5.25
N SER A 197 -2.07 -20.34 6.06
CA SER A 197 -0.62 -20.43 6.04
C SER A 197 -0.13 -21.81 6.44
N ALA A 198 0.64 -22.48 5.57
CA ALA A 198 1.25 -23.77 5.88
C ALA A 198 2.26 -23.65 7.03
N ARG A 199 2.99 -22.52 7.10
CA ARG A 199 3.90 -22.22 8.20
C ARG A 199 3.18 -22.09 9.53
N PHE A 200 2.07 -21.37 9.57
CA PHE A 200 1.23 -21.25 10.77
C PHE A 200 0.70 -22.61 11.23
N LEU A 201 0.22 -23.45 10.30
CA LEU A 201 -0.28 -24.79 10.64
C LEU A 201 0.85 -25.68 11.21
N THR A 202 2.08 -25.55 10.75
CA THR A 202 3.21 -26.30 11.32
C THR A 202 3.56 -25.90 12.75
N THR A 203 3.32 -24.64 13.13
CA THR A 203 3.60 -24.18 14.51
C THR A 203 2.55 -24.66 15.51
N GLN A 204 1.34 -25.05 15.09
CA GLN A 204 0.29 -25.54 15.98
C GLN A 204 0.56 -26.90 16.60
N GLY A 205 1.45 -27.71 16.01
CA GLY A 205 1.86 -29.00 16.56
C GLY A 205 0.82 -30.11 16.59
N THR A 206 -0.45 -29.85 16.21
CA THR A 206 -1.54 -30.82 16.21
C THR A 206 -1.50 -31.72 14.98
N THR A 207 -1.99 -32.97 15.10
CA THR A 207 -2.07 -33.91 13.96
C THR A 207 -2.98 -33.39 12.84
N ALA A 208 -4.08 -32.76 13.20
CA ALA A 208 -5.02 -32.16 12.24
C ALA A 208 -4.38 -30.98 11.48
N ALA A 209 -3.69 -30.08 12.16
CA ALA A 209 -3.00 -28.95 11.52
C ALA A 209 -1.89 -29.45 10.59
N ARG A 210 -1.13 -30.46 11.01
CA ARG A 210 -0.10 -31.10 10.16
C ARG A 210 -0.70 -31.73 8.90
N ALA A 211 -1.78 -32.50 9.04
CA ALA A 211 -2.46 -33.09 7.89
C ALA A 211 -2.94 -32.00 6.89
N ARG A 212 -3.48 -30.91 7.42
CA ARG A 212 -3.92 -29.78 6.60
C ARG A 212 -2.77 -29.06 5.93
N ALA A 213 -1.63 -28.88 6.62
CA ALA A 213 -0.41 -28.32 6.02
C ALA A 213 0.09 -29.17 4.86
N ILE A 214 0.16 -30.50 5.03
CA ILE A 214 0.55 -31.44 3.97
C ILE A 214 -0.38 -31.35 2.78
N GLU A 215 -1.70 -31.31 3.00
CA GLU A 215 -2.69 -31.16 1.93
C GLU A 215 -2.46 -29.87 1.12
N LEU A 216 -2.23 -28.74 1.79
CA LEU A 216 -1.98 -27.46 1.13
C LEU A 216 -0.66 -27.46 0.37
N LEU A 217 0.40 -28.01 0.95
CA LEU A 217 1.70 -28.15 0.28
C LEU A 217 1.61 -29.04 -0.96
N THR A 218 0.87 -30.14 -0.90
CA THR A 218 0.61 -31.02 -2.06
C THR A 218 -0.18 -30.30 -3.15
N LYS A 219 -1.16 -29.47 -2.78
CA LYS A 219 -1.89 -28.62 -3.75
C LYS A 219 -1.04 -27.55 -4.39
N ALA A 220 -0.10 -26.97 -3.63
CA ALA A 220 0.83 -25.97 -4.13
C ALA A 220 1.92 -26.59 -5.00
N ASN A 221 2.47 -27.75 -4.61
CA ASN A 221 3.49 -28.47 -5.35
C ASN A 221 3.11 -29.95 -5.50
N ALA A 222 2.40 -30.28 -6.56
CA ALA A 222 1.96 -31.64 -6.84
C ALA A 222 3.13 -32.60 -7.17
N THR A 223 4.30 -32.07 -7.53
CA THR A 223 5.49 -32.86 -7.87
C THR A 223 6.34 -33.23 -6.65
N ALA A 224 6.19 -32.48 -5.56
CA ALA A 224 6.90 -32.78 -4.33
C ALA A 224 6.28 -33.99 -3.62
N ARG A 225 7.09 -35.04 -3.39
CA ARG A 225 6.67 -36.16 -2.52
C ARG A 225 6.71 -35.68 -1.05
N VAL A 226 5.64 -35.07 -0.60
CA VAL A 226 5.45 -34.78 0.82
C VAL A 226 5.07 -36.08 1.50
N ILE A 227 6.01 -36.71 2.21
CA ILE A 227 5.80 -38.00 2.85
C ILE A 227 4.80 -37.81 3.99
N ALA A 228 3.70 -38.58 3.96
CA ALA A 228 2.76 -38.65 5.08
C ALA A 228 3.55 -39.09 6.35
N GLY A 229 3.57 -38.25 7.38
CA GLY A 229 4.36 -38.47 8.59
C GLY A 229 5.70 -37.71 8.67
N ALA A 230 6.11 -36.99 7.62
CA ALA A 230 7.29 -36.12 7.69
C ALA A 230 7.13 -35.05 8.78
N GLN A 231 8.15 -34.87 9.60
CA GLN A 231 8.20 -33.72 10.51
C GLN A 231 8.44 -32.46 9.69
N LEU A 232 7.39 -31.63 9.56
CA LEU A 232 7.47 -30.34 8.93
C LEU A 232 8.10 -29.35 9.89
N THR A 233 9.02 -28.53 9.38
CA THR A 233 9.62 -27.39 10.09
C THR A 233 9.34 -26.12 9.29
N THR A 234 9.31 -24.98 9.95
CA THR A 234 9.13 -23.67 9.27
C THR A 234 10.34 -23.31 8.39
N GLY A 235 11.49 -23.99 8.60
CA GLY A 235 12.74 -23.72 7.88
C GLY A 235 13.40 -22.39 8.27
N GLU A 236 12.77 -21.60 9.09
CA GLU A 236 13.37 -20.37 9.61
C GLU A 236 14.23 -20.72 10.83
N GLN A 237 15.53 -20.59 10.69
CA GLN A 237 16.35 -20.34 11.87
C GLN A 237 15.79 -19.07 12.51
N ALA A 238 15.56 -19.10 13.82
CA ALA A 238 15.17 -17.90 14.57
C ALA A 238 16.33 -16.89 14.45
N VAL A 239 16.34 -16.15 13.35
CA VAL A 239 17.20 -14.98 13.23
C VAL A 239 16.68 -14.03 14.30
N GLY A 240 17.47 -13.85 15.36
CA GLY A 240 17.11 -13.02 16.49
C GLY A 240 16.57 -11.69 15.96
N ARG A 241 15.31 -11.35 16.31
CA ARG A 241 14.72 -10.06 15.91
C ARG A 241 15.58 -8.97 16.52
N GLY A 242 16.30 -8.22 15.67
CA GLY A 242 17.05 -7.05 16.12
C GLY A 242 16.13 -6.07 16.82
N SER A 243 16.59 -5.50 17.93
CA SER A 243 15.87 -4.44 18.64
C SER A 243 15.86 -3.15 17.80
N VAL A 244 14.85 -2.30 18.01
CA VAL A 244 14.83 -0.93 17.47
C VAL A 244 16.11 -0.17 17.82
N ALA A 245 16.63 -0.35 19.05
CA ALA A 245 17.88 0.25 19.49
C ALA A 245 19.08 -0.17 18.61
N ASP A 246 19.04 -1.36 18.02
CA ASP A 246 20.12 -1.85 17.15
C ASP A 246 20.17 -1.13 15.79
N LEU A 247 19.07 -0.49 15.38
CA LEU A 247 19.03 0.37 14.19
C LEU A 247 19.90 1.63 14.35
N PHE A 248 20.15 2.04 15.58
CA PHE A 248 20.95 3.23 15.92
C PHE A 248 22.40 2.90 16.28
N LYS A 249 22.74 1.62 16.43
CA LYS A 249 24.11 1.15 16.68
C LYS A 249 24.96 1.18 15.41
N ALA A 250 26.28 1.02 15.57
CA ALA A 250 27.23 0.93 14.48
C ALA A 250 27.18 2.11 13.50
N ASN A 251 26.99 3.33 14.02
CA ASN A 251 26.95 4.58 13.26
C ASN A 251 25.78 4.68 12.22
N ARG A 252 24.74 3.85 12.35
CA ARG A 252 23.55 3.82 11.47
C ARG A 252 22.44 4.80 11.90
N GLY A 253 22.57 5.47 13.05
CA GLY A 253 21.52 6.33 13.60
C GLY A 253 21.07 7.44 12.66
N SER A 254 22.01 8.18 12.08
CA SER A 254 21.70 9.25 11.10
C SER A 254 21.02 8.68 9.85
N GLN A 255 21.52 7.58 9.31
CA GLN A 255 20.94 6.89 8.15
C GLN A 255 19.50 6.45 8.42
N THR A 256 19.22 5.87 9.58
CA THR A 256 17.88 5.44 10.00
C THR A 256 16.92 6.64 10.09
N VAL A 257 17.33 7.74 10.74
CA VAL A 257 16.51 8.96 10.87
C VAL A 257 16.21 9.58 9.50
N PHE A 258 17.22 9.77 8.66
CA PHE A 258 17.00 10.36 7.32
C PHE A 258 16.15 9.46 6.43
N LEU A 259 16.25 8.14 6.56
CA LEU A 259 15.37 7.20 5.88
C LEU A 259 13.90 7.35 6.37
N TRP A 260 13.67 7.49 7.67
CA TRP A 260 12.33 7.74 8.23
C TRP A 260 11.73 9.05 7.73
N VAL A 261 12.54 10.12 7.66
CA VAL A 261 12.14 11.41 7.08
C VAL A 261 11.76 11.26 5.61
N THR A 262 12.52 10.47 4.84
CA THR A 262 12.20 10.18 3.43
C THR A 262 10.87 9.43 3.30
N PHE A 263 10.62 8.42 4.13
CA PHE A 263 9.32 7.71 4.15
C PHE A 263 8.17 8.63 4.52
N PHE A 264 8.34 9.45 5.54
CA PHE A 264 7.35 10.45 5.94
C PHE A 264 6.97 11.37 4.77
N ALA A 265 7.97 11.98 4.13
CA ALA A 265 7.75 12.92 3.04
C ALA A 265 7.12 12.25 1.81
N THR A 266 7.58 11.05 1.43
CA THR A 266 7.02 10.31 0.30
C THR A 266 5.56 9.91 0.55
N GLN A 267 5.24 9.40 1.73
CA GLN A 267 3.87 9.05 2.10
C GLN A 267 2.97 10.28 2.24
N PHE A 268 3.50 11.40 2.74
CA PHE A 268 2.77 12.66 2.80
C PHE A 268 2.30 13.08 1.41
N VAL A 269 3.19 13.12 0.42
CA VAL A 269 2.85 13.51 -0.96
C VAL A 269 1.84 12.57 -1.59
N LEU A 270 2.07 11.25 -1.45
CA LEU A 270 1.18 10.22 -2.00
C LEU A 270 -0.25 10.40 -1.51
N PHE A 271 -0.44 10.54 -0.20
CA PHE A 271 -1.77 10.63 0.39
C PHE A 271 -2.37 12.04 0.33
N ALA A 272 -1.57 13.10 0.21
CA ALA A 272 -2.08 14.43 -0.09
C ALA A 272 -2.79 14.47 -1.45
N LEU A 273 -2.15 13.91 -2.48
CA LEU A 273 -2.76 13.83 -3.83
C LEU A 273 -3.93 12.83 -3.86
N ALA A 274 -3.81 11.66 -3.23
CA ALA A 274 -4.91 10.69 -3.16
C ALA A 274 -6.16 11.28 -2.49
N SER A 275 -5.98 12.14 -1.49
CA SER A 275 -7.08 12.76 -0.73
C SER A 275 -7.68 14.00 -1.39
N TRP A 276 -6.85 14.83 -2.02
CA TRP A 276 -7.27 16.19 -2.36
C TRP A 276 -7.17 16.54 -3.85
N LEU A 277 -6.56 15.72 -4.72
CA LEU A 277 -6.36 16.06 -6.14
C LEU A 277 -7.67 16.44 -6.83
N THR A 278 -8.74 15.62 -6.67
CA THR A 278 -10.06 15.90 -7.23
C THR A 278 -10.63 17.22 -6.69
N SER A 279 -10.56 17.41 -5.37
CA SER A 279 -11.10 18.62 -4.71
C SER A 279 -10.36 19.89 -5.12
N LEU A 280 -9.02 19.82 -5.24
CA LEU A 280 -8.20 20.95 -5.65
C LEU A 280 -8.48 21.37 -7.10
N LEU A 281 -8.62 20.42 -8.01
CA LEU A 281 -8.97 20.71 -9.40
C LEU A 281 -10.40 21.24 -9.53
N THR A 282 -11.34 20.74 -8.74
CA THR A 282 -12.70 21.27 -8.70
C THR A 282 -12.74 22.71 -8.20
N GLN A 283 -11.95 23.05 -7.17
CA GLN A 283 -11.79 24.44 -6.71
C GLN A 283 -11.05 25.33 -7.73
N ALA A 284 -10.20 24.76 -8.57
CA ALA A 284 -9.52 25.48 -9.65
C ALA A 284 -10.45 25.79 -10.85
N GLY A 285 -11.72 25.32 -10.83
CA GLY A 285 -12.73 25.62 -11.84
C GLY A 285 -13.07 24.44 -12.76
N HIS A 286 -12.47 23.26 -12.59
CA HIS A 286 -12.86 22.07 -13.35
C HIS A 286 -14.15 21.45 -12.83
N SER A 287 -14.82 20.69 -13.71
CA SER A 287 -15.92 19.84 -13.27
C SER A 287 -15.42 18.75 -12.32
N GLN A 288 -16.32 18.22 -11.50
CA GLN A 288 -15.98 17.10 -10.61
C GLN A 288 -15.57 15.86 -11.41
N ASP A 289 -16.18 15.63 -12.57
CA ASP A 289 -15.83 14.53 -13.45
C ASP A 289 -14.38 14.65 -13.94
N THR A 290 -13.97 15.86 -14.34
CA THR A 290 -12.56 16.14 -14.72
C THR A 290 -11.61 15.89 -13.55
N GLY A 291 -11.96 16.31 -12.34
CA GLY A 291 -11.16 16.02 -11.15
C GLY A 291 -11.06 14.53 -10.85
N ALA A 292 -12.12 13.77 -11.02
CA ALA A 292 -12.12 12.32 -10.88
C ALA A 292 -11.27 11.62 -11.95
N TYR A 293 -11.36 12.08 -13.22
CA TYR A 293 -10.49 11.57 -14.29
C TYR A 293 -9.01 11.93 -14.05
N ALA A 294 -8.71 13.09 -13.49
CA ALA A 294 -7.35 13.41 -13.08
C ALA A 294 -6.82 12.43 -12.03
N GLN A 295 -7.66 12.06 -11.05
CA GLN A 295 -7.30 11.05 -10.05
C GLN A 295 -7.11 9.66 -10.68
N MET A 296 -7.97 9.26 -11.62
CA MET A 296 -7.81 8.05 -12.42
C MET A 296 -6.47 8.04 -13.15
N LEU A 297 -6.15 9.13 -13.87
CA LEU A 297 -4.91 9.26 -14.64
C LEU A 297 -3.68 9.25 -13.72
N HIS A 298 -3.75 9.91 -12.56
CA HIS A 298 -2.67 9.88 -11.57
C HIS A 298 -2.36 8.45 -11.10
N ASN A 299 -3.39 7.68 -10.72
CA ASN A 299 -3.21 6.29 -10.31
C ASN A 299 -2.72 5.41 -11.47
N LEU A 300 -3.27 5.58 -12.68
CA LEU A 300 -2.84 4.86 -13.88
C LEU A 300 -1.37 5.15 -14.22
N GLY A 301 -0.97 6.42 -14.17
CA GLY A 301 0.42 6.82 -14.30
C GLY A 301 1.32 6.12 -13.28
N GLY A 302 0.82 5.98 -12.05
CA GLY A 302 1.51 5.27 -10.98
C GLY A 302 1.76 3.79 -11.27
N VAL A 303 0.83 3.08 -11.92
CA VAL A 303 1.04 1.69 -12.36
C VAL A 303 2.22 1.64 -13.33
N PHE A 304 2.21 2.47 -14.37
CA PHE A 304 3.30 2.50 -15.37
C PHE A 304 4.63 2.93 -14.76
N GLY A 305 4.62 3.96 -13.92
CA GLY A 305 5.80 4.47 -13.23
C GLY A 305 6.45 3.44 -12.32
N SER A 306 5.63 2.75 -11.53
CA SER A 306 6.10 1.70 -10.62
C SER A 306 6.79 0.56 -11.38
N LEU A 307 6.25 0.13 -12.51
CA LEU A 307 6.85 -0.91 -13.34
C LEU A 307 8.14 -0.42 -14.02
N ALA A 308 8.12 0.76 -14.63
CA ALA A 308 9.26 1.30 -15.36
C ALA A 308 10.46 1.59 -14.43
N PHE A 309 10.24 2.30 -13.33
CA PHE A 309 11.29 2.64 -12.39
C PHE A 309 11.69 1.47 -11.48
N GLY A 310 10.81 0.49 -11.25
CA GLY A 310 11.17 -0.78 -10.62
C GLY A 310 12.24 -1.50 -11.44
N LEU A 311 12.02 -1.70 -12.73
CA LEU A 311 12.98 -2.31 -13.65
C LEU A 311 14.29 -1.48 -13.78
N LEU A 312 14.19 -0.16 -13.72
CA LEU A 312 15.34 0.73 -13.79
C LEU A 312 16.20 0.63 -12.52
N SER A 313 15.56 0.49 -11.35
CA SER A 313 16.25 0.33 -10.06
C SER A 313 17.04 -0.98 -9.97
N ASP A 314 16.64 -2.02 -10.72
CA ASP A 314 17.38 -3.29 -10.79
C ASP A 314 18.66 -3.17 -11.63
N ARG A 315 18.72 -2.20 -12.57
CA ARG A 315 19.85 -2.00 -13.48
C ARG A 315 20.79 -0.89 -13.04
N LEU A 316 20.28 0.12 -12.36
CA LEU A 316 21.00 1.27 -11.87
C LEU A 316 21.07 1.24 -10.34
N SER A 317 22.00 2.00 -9.76
CA SER A 317 22.01 2.17 -8.31
C SER A 317 20.72 2.84 -7.84
N ALA A 318 20.08 2.26 -6.84
CA ALA A 318 18.73 2.67 -6.39
C ALA A 318 18.65 4.13 -5.90
N ARG A 319 19.73 4.67 -5.31
CA ARG A 319 19.74 6.05 -4.78
C ARG A 319 19.59 7.13 -5.84
N PRO A 320 20.37 7.19 -6.96
CA PRO A 320 20.14 8.14 -8.03
C PRO A 320 18.76 8.06 -8.65
N VAL A 321 18.24 6.85 -8.86
CA VAL A 321 16.88 6.63 -9.36
C VAL A 321 15.87 7.25 -8.39
N LEU A 322 16.00 7.01 -7.09
CA LEU A 322 15.13 7.57 -6.07
C LEU A 322 15.16 9.11 -6.00
N ILE A 323 16.35 9.72 -6.19
CA ILE A 323 16.48 11.18 -6.30
C ILE A 323 15.79 11.69 -7.56
N ALA A 324 15.99 11.03 -8.70
CA ALA A 324 15.38 11.42 -9.97
C ALA A 324 13.85 11.36 -9.95
N VAL A 325 13.26 10.31 -9.34
CA VAL A 325 11.80 10.20 -9.23
C VAL A 325 11.22 11.24 -8.26
N ASN A 326 11.91 11.57 -7.17
CA ASN A 326 11.48 12.66 -6.28
C ASN A 326 11.57 14.02 -7.00
N PHE A 327 12.61 14.27 -7.79
CA PHE A 327 12.72 15.49 -8.59
C PHE A 327 11.60 15.57 -9.65
N GLY A 328 11.30 14.49 -10.35
CA GLY A 328 10.14 14.40 -11.24
C GLY A 328 8.83 14.69 -10.52
N SER A 329 8.64 14.17 -9.30
CA SER A 329 7.47 14.49 -8.47
C SER A 329 7.35 16.00 -8.22
N ILE A 330 8.45 16.69 -7.88
CA ILE A 330 8.45 18.16 -7.70
C ILE A 330 7.97 18.85 -8.96
N VAL A 331 8.59 18.54 -10.10
CA VAL A 331 8.31 19.21 -11.39
C VAL A 331 6.85 19.06 -11.79
N PHE A 332 6.31 17.84 -11.73
CA PHE A 332 4.96 17.58 -12.23
C PHE A 332 3.84 17.92 -11.24
N ILE A 333 4.10 17.90 -9.93
CA ILE A 333 3.15 18.46 -8.95
C ILE A 333 3.16 19.99 -9.01
N ALA A 334 4.33 20.63 -9.19
CA ALA A 334 4.38 22.07 -9.45
C ALA A 334 3.68 22.42 -10.78
N GLY A 335 3.81 21.56 -11.80
CA GLY A 335 3.06 21.65 -13.05
C GLY A 335 1.54 21.60 -12.82
N LEU A 336 1.04 20.73 -11.92
CA LEU A 336 -0.37 20.77 -11.49
C LEU A 336 -0.74 22.14 -10.91
N GLY A 337 0.12 22.75 -10.10
CA GLY A 337 -0.11 24.08 -9.55
C GLY A 337 -0.15 25.18 -10.63
N MET A 338 0.74 25.12 -11.62
CA MET A 338 0.81 26.10 -12.70
C MET A 338 -0.37 25.98 -13.68
N PHE A 339 -0.80 24.78 -13.97
CA PHE A 339 -1.83 24.48 -14.97
C PHE A 339 -3.15 24.04 -14.34
N ALA A 340 -3.35 24.32 -13.03
CA ALA A 340 -4.51 23.86 -12.27
C ALA A 340 -5.87 24.20 -12.90
N ALA A 341 -5.98 25.34 -13.60
CA ALA A 341 -7.20 25.79 -14.25
C ALA A 341 -7.25 25.48 -15.77
N SER A 342 -6.32 24.68 -16.30
CA SER A 342 -6.23 24.39 -17.74
C SER A 342 -6.34 22.88 -17.99
N ASP A 343 -6.69 22.49 -19.23
CA ASP A 343 -6.79 21.08 -19.64
C ASP A 343 -5.45 20.31 -19.51
N PHE A 344 -4.31 21.03 -19.44
CA PHE A 344 -3.02 20.42 -19.17
C PHE A 344 -2.94 19.79 -17.77
N ALA A 345 -3.83 20.14 -16.83
CA ALA A 345 -3.90 19.53 -15.52
C ALA A 345 -4.04 18.00 -15.58
N LEU A 346 -4.80 17.46 -16.54
CA LEU A 346 -4.95 16.01 -16.73
C LEU A 346 -3.63 15.32 -17.11
N LEU A 347 -2.86 15.93 -18.02
CA LEU A 347 -1.54 15.42 -18.40
C LEU A 347 -0.56 15.51 -17.22
N MET A 348 -0.57 16.62 -16.48
CA MET A 348 0.26 16.77 -15.28
C MET A 348 -0.12 15.76 -14.20
N ALA A 349 -1.41 15.45 -14.04
CA ALA A 349 -1.88 14.41 -13.12
C ALA A 349 -1.34 13.03 -13.50
N LEU A 350 -1.45 12.64 -14.78
CA LEU A 350 -0.90 11.37 -15.28
C LEU A 350 0.61 11.25 -14.97
N ILE A 351 1.38 12.27 -15.36
CA ILE A 351 2.84 12.21 -15.22
C ILE A 351 3.25 12.33 -13.75
N SER A 352 2.56 13.13 -12.93
CA SER A 352 2.82 13.19 -11.49
C SER A 352 2.66 11.81 -10.84
N GLY A 353 1.64 11.05 -11.26
CA GLY A 353 1.42 9.67 -10.80
C GLY A 353 2.60 8.76 -11.12
N VAL A 354 3.17 8.86 -12.32
CA VAL A 354 4.37 8.09 -12.72
C VAL A 354 5.50 8.24 -11.70
N PHE A 355 5.77 9.47 -11.25
CA PHE A 355 6.89 9.74 -10.34
C PHE A 355 6.53 9.50 -8.87
N VAL A 356 5.34 9.91 -8.42
CA VAL A 356 4.94 9.82 -7.00
C VAL A 356 4.83 8.36 -6.54
N LEU A 357 4.16 7.50 -7.31
CA LEU A 357 4.03 6.09 -6.93
C LEU A 357 5.34 5.32 -7.13
N ALA A 358 6.12 5.66 -8.16
CA ALA A 358 7.46 5.10 -8.33
C ALA A 358 8.40 5.45 -7.17
N ALA A 359 8.32 6.66 -6.61
CA ALA A 359 9.12 7.05 -5.45
C ALA A 359 8.88 6.12 -4.26
N GLN A 360 7.63 5.75 -3.98
CA GLN A 360 7.28 4.83 -2.90
C GLN A 360 7.85 3.42 -3.14
N LEU A 361 7.72 2.90 -4.37
CA LEU A 361 8.23 1.57 -4.70
C LEU A 361 9.76 1.51 -4.63
N CYS A 362 10.44 2.49 -5.25
CA CYS A 362 11.90 2.59 -5.23
C CYS A 362 12.43 2.76 -3.80
N LEU A 363 11.73 3.51 -2.95
CA LEU A 363 12.10 3.69 -1.55
C LEU A 363 12.01 2.37 -0.76
N ASN A 364 10.96 1.58 -0.97
CA ASN A 364 10.82 0.27 -0.36
C ASN A 364 11.97 -0.66 -0.78
N ALA A 365 12.29 -0.73 -2.07
CA ALA A 365 13.38 -1.52 -2.60
C ALA A 365 14.75 -1.06 -2.05
N TYR A 366 15.00 0.24 -2.03
CA TYR A 366 16.23 0.83 -1.49
C TYR A 366 16.44 0.46 -0.03
N THR A 367 15.38 0.54 0.78
CA THR A 367 15.43 0.27 2.23
C THR A 367 15.81 -1.17 2.54
N THR A 368 15.36 -2.13 1.75
CA THR A 368 15.70 -3.55 1.96
C THR A 368 17.19 -3.84 1.79
N GLY A 369 17.90 -3.04 0.99
CA GLY A 369 19.34 -3.14 0.77
C GLY A 369 20.22 -2.43 1.83
N LEU A 370 19.61 -1.53 2.64
CA LEU A 370 20.36 -0.70 3.59
C LEU A 370 20.68 -1.40 4.92
N TYR A 371 19.86 -2.37 5.34
CA TYR A 371 20.02 -3.03 6.62
C TYR A 371 20.57 -4.44 6.47
N PRO A 372 21.50 -4.87 7.35
CA PRO A 372 21.94 -6.24 7.40
C PRO A 372 20.74 -7.18 7.70
N THR A 373 20.83 -8.43 7.22
CA THR A 373 19.73 -9.40 7.26
C THR A 373 18.99 -9.49 8.62
N PRO A 374 19.69 -9.50 9.80
CA PRO A 374 19.00 -9.59 11.10
C PRO A 374 18.16 -8.34 11.46
N LEU A 375 18.53 -7.17 10.92
CA LEU A 375 17.86 -5.89 11.22
C LEU A 375 16.88 -5.45 10.12
N ARG A 376 16.90 -6.10 8.95
CA ARG A 376 16.16 -5.69 7.76
C ARG A 376 14.65 -5.57 8.02
N ALA A 377 14.04 -6.60 8.62
CA ALA A 377 12.62 -6.61 8.93
C ALA A 377 12.23 -5.48 9.90
N THR A 378 13.04 -5.28 10.95
CA THR A 378 12.85 -4.22 11.94
C THR A 378 13.03 -2.85 11.30
N GLY A 379 14.08 -2.64 10.50
CA GLY A 379 14.36 -1.36 9.84
C GLY A 379 13.27 -0.95 8.84
N VAL A 380 12.84 -1.87 7.98
CA VAL A 380 11.74 -1.63 7.03
C VAL A 380 10.43 -1.37 7.75
N GLY A 381 10.10 -2.17 8.77
CA GLY A 381 8.85 -2.02 9.53
C GLY A 381 8.76 -0.66 10.21
N TRP A 382 9.82 -0.20 10.86
CA TRP A 382 9.85 1.12 11.49
C TRP A 382 9.83 2.27 10.49
N ALA A 383 10.53 2.15 9.37
CA ALA A 383 10.48 3.15 8.30
C ALA A 383 9.05 3.31 7.74
N LEU A 384 8.36 2.21 7.48
CA LEU A 384 6.95 2.21 7.06
C LEU A 384 6.03 2.83 8.13
N SER A 385 6.27 2.53 9.42
CA SER A 385 5.49 3.11 10.53
C SER A 385 5.65 4.62 10.61
N PHE A 386 6.87 5.14 10.43
CA PHE A 386 7.10 6.59 10.32
C PHE A 386 6.43 7.19 9.08
N GLY A 387 6.47 6.50 7.95
CA GLY A 387 5.75 6.89 6.75
C GLY A 387 4.25 7.06 6.99
N ARG A 388 3.64 6.20 7.82
CA ARG A 388 2.21 6.30 8.20
C ARG A 388 1.87 7.64 8.87
N LEU A 389 2.79 8.23 9.65
CA LEU A 389 2.57 9.57 10.20
C LEU A 389 2.45 10.62 9.09
N GLY A 390 3.27 10.51 8.04
CA GLY A 390 3.15 11.37 6.85
C GLY A 390 1.80 11.23 6.15
N SER A 391 1.33 9.99 5.96
CA SER A 391 0.02 9.76 5.36
C SER A 391 -1.13 10.36 6.18
N ILE A 392 -1.13 10.18 7.50
CA ILE A 392 -2.17 10.71 8.40
C ILE A 392 -2.17 12.24 8.45
N LEU A 393 -0.98 12.83 8.51
CA LEU A 393 -0.85 14.29 8.61
C LEU A 393 -1.17 15.00 7.29
N SER A 394 -0.99 14.34 6.14
CA SER A 394 -1.16 14.98 4.84
C SER A 394 -2.56 15.53 4.58
N PRO A 395 -3.68 14.81 4.80
CA PRO A 395 -5.00 15.39 4.61
C PRO A 395 -5.32 16.48 5.65
N LEU A 396 -4.82 16.35 6.89
CA LEU A 396 -5.05 17.33 7.94
C LEU A 396 -4.31 18.65 7.67
N VAL A 397 -3.03 18.59 7.29
CA VAL A 397 -2.24 19.78 6.98
C VAL A 397 -2.78 20.46 5.72
N THR A 398 -3.05 19.71 4.66
CA THR A 398 -3.62 20.27 3.43
C THR A 398 -4.99 20.88 3.67
N GLY A 399 -5.86 20.22 4.44
CA GLY A 399 -7.18 20.76 4.84
C GLY A 399 -7.05 22.01 5.70
N ALA A 400 -6.10 22.07 6.63
CA ALA A 400 -5.86 23.26 7.46
C ALA A 400 -5.34 24.46 6.65
N LEU A 401 -4.51 24.24 5.62
CA LEU A 401 -4.08 25.27 4.70
C LEU A 401 -5.24 25.75 3.82
N MET A 402 -6.07 24.82 3.34
CA MET A 402 -7.27 25.12 2.58
C MET A 402 -8.28 25.94 3.40
N ALA A 403 -8.43 25.68 4.70
CA ALA A 403 -9.27 26.46 5.61
C ALA A 403 -8.72 27.88 5.87
N ARG A 404 -7.49 28.18 5.47
CA ARG A 404 -6.87 29.51 5.49
C ARG A 404 -6.89 30.19 4.11
N ASP A 405 -7.81 29.81 3.26
CA ASP A 405 -8.03 30.36 1.92
C ASP A 405 -6.81 30.25 0.97
N TRP A 406 -5.94 29.24 1.17
CA TRP A 406 -4.90 28.97 0.20
C TRP A 406 -5.51 28.54 -1.12
N THR A 407 -5.02 29.12 -2.20
CA THR A 407 -5.47 28.77 -3.55
C THR A 407 -5.05 27.35 -3.92
N PRO A 408 -5.79 26.65 -4.82
CA PRO A 408 -5.38 25.32 -5.30
C PRO A 408 -3.95 25.26 -5.82
N SER A 409 -3.53 26.28 -6.58
CA SER A 409 -2.14 26.39 -7.07
C SER A 409 -1.12 26.47 -5.94
N SER A 410 -1.37 27.28 -4.91
CA SER A 410 -0.48 27.40 -3.74
C SER A 410 -0.37 26.07 -2.96
N LEU A 411 -1.48 25.33 -2.87
CA LEU A 411 -1.50 24.01 -2.22
C LEU A 411 -0.69 22.98 -3.03
N PHE A 412 -0.82 22.95 -4.35
CA PHE A 412 0.03 22.10 -5.19
C PHE A 412 1.51 22.47 -5.06
N PHE A 413 1.89 23.75 -5.01
CA PHE A 413 3.28 24.15 -4.78
C PHE A 413 3.78 23.75 -3.39
N ALA A 414 2.94 23.84 -2.35
CA ALA A 414 3.30 23.37 -1.01
C ALA A 414 3.53 21.84 -1.00
N ILE A 415 2.66 21.06 -1.66
CA ILE A 415 2.86 19.62 -1.80
C ILE A 415 4.11 19.30 -2.63
N ALA A 416 4.38 20.05 -3.71
CA ALA A 416 5.56 19.90 -4.55
C ALA A 416 6.87 20.19 -3.81
N ALA A 417 6.84 21.00 -2.77
CA ALA A 417 8.02 21.29 -1.95
C ALA A 417 8.42 20.12 -1.03
N VAL A 418 7.49 19.24 -0.68
CA VAL A 418 7.75 18.14 0.28
C VAL A 418 8.79 17.13 -0.23
N PRO A 419 8.82 16.68 -1.50
CA PRO A 419 9.86 15.79 -1.99
C PRO A 419 11.27 16.37 -1.94
N LEU A 420 11.47 17.71 -1.81
CA LEU A 420 12.78 18.31 -1.53
C LEU A 420 13.36 17.78 -0.21
N ILE A 421 12.50 17.58 0.80
CA ILE A 421 12.90 16.99 2.08
C ILE A 421 13.45 15.58 1.86
N SER A 422 12.79 14.77 1.01
CA SER A 422 13.28 13.43 0.65
C SER A 422 14.63 13.50 -0.06
N ILE A 423 14.81 14.40 -1.02
CA ILE A 423 16.07 14.57 -1.76
C ILE A 423 17.19 14.95 -0.80
N VAL A 424 16.97 15.95 0.05
CA VAL A 424 17.97 16.40 1.05
C VAL A 424 18.28 15.26 2.03
N ALA A 425 17.27 14.58 2.57
CA ALA A 425 17.47 13.46 3.48
C ALA A 425 18.30 12.34 2.83
N LEU A 426 18.04 11.99 1.58
CA LEU A 426 18.77 10.97 0.84
C LEU A 426 20.25 11.31 0.62
N THR A 427 20.66 12.61 0.65
CA THR A 427 22.07 12.97 0.58
C THR A 427 22.85 12.51 1.81
N PHE A 428 22.19 12.40 2.95
CA PHE A 428 22.79 11.95 4.22
C PHE A 428 22.66 10.44 4.47
N VAL A 429 21.85 9.73 3.69
CA VAL A 429 21.77 8.27 3.75
C VAL A 429 23.01 7.70 3.02
N ARG A 430 23.99 7.22 3.79
CA ARG A 430 25.19 6.56 3.25
C ARG A 430 24.83 5.11 2.92
N GLY A 431 24.85 4.72 1.64
CA GLY A 431 24.78 3.32 1.25
C GLY A 431 26.03 2.59 1.81
N GLU A 432 25.85 1.52 2.55
CA GLU A 432 26.96 0.58 2.74
C GLU A 432 27.33 0.06 1.35
N ARG A 433 28.57 0.32 0.91
CA ARG A 433 29.15 -0.45 -0.19
C ARG A 433 29.14 -1.89 0.30
N HIS A 434 28.41 -2.77 -0.39
CA HIS A 434 28.76 -4.19 -0.32
C HIS A 434 30.24 -4.26 -0.70
N GLU A 435 31.11 -4.49 0.28
CA GLU A 435 32.39 -5.11 0.01
C GLU A 435 32.05 -6.45 -0.64
N THR A 436 32.07 -6.47 -1.97
CA THR A 436 32.38 -7.69 -2.70
C THR A 436 33.73 -8.11 -2.11
N SER A 437 33.68 -9.04 -1.16
CA SER A 437 34.85 -9.74 -0.70
C SER A 437 35.53 -10.33 -1.92
N ASP A 438 36.57 -9.67 -2.37
CA ASP A 438 37.66 -10.29 -3.14
C ASP A 438 38.16 -11.49 -2.37
N VAL A 439 37.50 -12.63 -2.50
CA VAL A 439 38.02 -13.96 -2.19
C VAL A 439 38.24 -14.64 -3.54
N ILE A 440 39.10 -14.04 -4.34
CA ILE A 440 39.81 -14.74 -5.40
C ILE A 440 41.25 -14.28 -5.28
N GLY A 441 42.03 -15.10 -4.61
CA GLY A 441 43.49 -14.94 -4.60
C GLY A 441 44.16 -15.56 -3.40
N GLY A 442 44.53 -16.82 -3.51
CA GLY A 442 45.49 -17.40 -2.58
C GLY A 442 45.48 -18.93 -2.50
N HIS A 443 46.17 -19.53 -3.43
CA HIS A 443 46.79 -20.90 -3.42
C HIS A 443 45.87 -22.06 -3.69
#